data_f537f377b1e1390b805b90b0a1d5d8eb
#
_entry.id   f537f377b1e1390b805b90b0a1d5d8eb
#
_cell.length_a   1.000
_cell.length_b   1.000
_cell.length_c   1.000
_cell.angle_alpha   90.00
_cell.angle_beta   90.00
_cell.angle_gamma   90.00
#
_symmetry.space_group_name_H-M   'P 1'
#
loop_
_entity.id
_entity.type
_entity.pdbx_description
1 polymer ?
#
loop_
_entity_poly.entity_id
_entity_poly.type
_entity_poly.pdbx_seq_one_letter_code
_entity_poly.pdbx_strand_id
1 'polypeptide(L)'
;EKRTYLLSYLLAGSRSFDAAEAFPDKMKDLNYIHDLLNEFQINTASQKRILIIRMLSTHSSVTISSMEEKILQMLADHSIRLYMFQYPQEYLAVIDASFPLEQLQTFYRTLSDSIQIGIGRTTDLFKVSSSYDTARIALNSLSEPDCNYALFDELTLEILLGSINETAASEFLQKTIALLDETDRSVLSCYFEHEQSLSRTSEALFLHKNTLQYKLDRIHKICGLNPRSFRDGVILYLALRLRTF
;
A
#
# COMPACT_ATOMS: atom_id res chain seq x y z
N GLU A 1 -2.86 -2.55 26.33
CA GLU A 1 -2.18 -3.87 26.42
C GLU A 1 -3.04 -5.02 25.88
N LYS A 2 -4.26 -5.29 26.41
CA LYS A 2 -5.13 -6.39 25.98
C LYS A 2 -5.47 -6.39 24.50
N ARG A 3 -5.75 -5.21 23.90
CA ARG A 3 -6.05 -5.07 22.46
C ARG A 3 -4.85 -5.43 21.61
N THR A 4 -3.69 -4.88 21.94
CA THR A 4 -2.42 -5.15 21.25
C THR A 4 -2.10 -6.64 21.30
N TYR A 5 -2.29 -7.25 22.46
CA TYR A 5 -2.10 -8.67 22.67
C TYR A 5 -3.01 -9.51 21.75
N LEU A 6 -4.31 -9.24 21.73
CA LEU A 6 -5.27 -9.96 20.89
C LEU A 6 -4.95 -9.79 19.39
N LEU A 7 -4.62 -8.56 18.96
CA LEU A 7 -4.23 -8.31 17.58
C LEU A 7 -2.95 -9.03 17.19
N SER A 8 -1.93 -9.00 18.05
CA SER A 8 -0.68 -9.71 17.80
C SER A 8 -0.90 -11.21 17.67
N TYR A 9 -1.78 -11.79 18.48
CA TYR A 9 -2.18 -13.19 18.34
C TYR A 9 -2.83 -13.47 16.98
N LEU A 10 -3.81 -12.66 16.58
CA LEU A 10 -4.53 -12.84 15.30
C LEU A 10 -3.63 -12.63 14.09
N LEU A 11 -2.58 -11.83 14.22
CA LEU A 11 -1.64 -11.52 13.14
C LEU A 11 -0.40 -12.42 13.10
N ALA A 12 -0.20 -13.29 14.08
CA ALA A 12 1.00 -14.13 14.20
C ALA A 12 1.30 -15.04 13.00
N GLY A 13 0.31 -15.29 12.14
CA GLY A 13 0.48 -16.06 10.89
C GLY A 13 0.85 -15.21 9.66
N SER A 14 0.97 -13.91 9.81
CA SER A 14 1.33 -12.99 8.73
C SER A 14 2.81 -13.10 8.37
N ARG A 15 3.12 -12.93 7.08
CA ARG A 15 4.50 -12.86 6.59
C ARG A 15 5.15 -11.50 6.82
N SER A 16 4.32 -10.47 6.99
CA SER A 16 4.72 -9.06 7.08
C SER A 16 4.63 -8.50 8.50
N PHE A 17 4.08 -9.27 9.46
CA PHE A 17 3.94 -8.85 10.84
C PHE A 17 5.02 -9.51 11.71
N ASP A 18 5.88 -8.69 12.31
CA ASP A 18 6.87 -9.18 13.27
C ASP A 18 6.24 -9.35 14.65
N ALA A 19 5.97 -10.60 14.99
CA ALA A 19 5.38 -10.96 16.28
C ALA A 19 6.43 -11.19 17.38
N ALA A 20 7.71 -11.04 17.09
CA ALA A 20 8.80 -11.48 17.99
C ALA A 20 8.82 -10.78 19.35
N GLU A 21 8.29 -9.58 19.47
CA GLU A 21 8.28 -8.82 20.72
C GLU A 21 7.00 -9.00 21.58
N ALA A 22 5.96 -9.66 21.06
CA ALA A 22 4.61 -9.56 21.64
C ALA A 22 4.13 -10.77 22.43
N PHE A 23 4.87 -11.87 22.51
CA PHE A 23 4.35 -13.13 23.04
C PHE A 23 4.83 -13.53 24.44
N PRO A 24 4.10 -13.20 25.50
CA PRO A 24 4.23 -13.93 26.77
C PRO A 24 3.63 -15.35 26.63
N ASP A 25 4.15 -16.30 27.39
CA ASP A 25 3.73 -17.71 27.41
C ASP A 25 2.22 -17.99 27.63
N LYS A 26 1.44 -16.99 28.02
CA LYS A 26 -0.02 -17.06 28.20
C LYS A 26 -0.83 -17.19 26.93
N MET A 27 -0.25 -17.00 25.75
CA MET A 27 -0.98 -17.06 24.45
C MET A 27 -1.41 -18.44 24.00
N LYS A 28 -1.06 -19.48 24.72
CA LYS A 28 -1.51 -20.85 24.44
C LYS A 28 -2.91 -21.15 24.98
N ASP A 29 -3.50 -20.23 25.73
CA ASP A 29 -4.85 -20.44 26.29
C ASP A 29 -5.91 -19.85 25.37
N LEU A 30 -6.52 -20.73 24.57
CA LEU A 30 -7.65 -20.38 23.70
C LEU A 30 -8.83 -19.78 24.47
N ASN A 31 -9.05 -20.17 25.71
CA ASN A 31 -10.12 -19.61 26.54
C ASN A 31 -9.88 -18.12 26.79
N TYR A 32 -8.65 -17.74 27.09
CA TYR A 32 -8.31 -16.33 27.27
C TYR A 32 -8.54 -15.49 26.01
N ILE A 33 -8.25 -16.04 24.83
CA ILE A 33 -8.55 -15.36 23.56
C ILE A 33 -10.06 -15.18 23.39
N HIS A 34 -10.85 -16.21 23.68
CA HIS A 34 -12.31 -16.12 23.65
C HIS A 34 -12.86 -15.07 24.63
N ASP A 35 -12.31 -15.00 25.84
CA ASP A 35 -12.70 -14.01 26.82
C ASP A 35 -12.39 -12.57 26.33
N LEU A 36 -11.22 -12.36 25.70
CA LEU A 36 -10.88 -11.07 25.11
C LEU A 36 -11.81 -10.69 23.95
N LEU A 37 -12.13 -11.65 23.06
CA LEU A 37 -13.08 -11.41 21.96
C LEU A 37 -14.45 -10.98 22.48
N ASN A 38 -14.93 -11.61 23.57
CA ASN A 38 -16.17 -11.25 24.23
C ASN A 38 -16.07 -9.88 24.94
N GLU A 39 -14.97 -9.61 25.64
CA GLU A 39 -14.73 -8.32 26.33
C GLU A 39 -14.78 -7.16 25.32
N PHE A 40 -14.15 -7.32 24.17
CA PHE A 40 -14.18 -6.32 23.10
C PHE A 40 -15.43 -6.40 22.21
N GLN A 41 -16.34 -7.34 22.46
CA GLN A 41 -17.57 -7.55 21.69
C GLN A 41 -17.29 -7.74 20.19
N ILE A 42 -16.29 -8.53 19.86
CA ILE A 42 -15.92 -8.84 18.48
C ILE A 42 -16.83 -9.95 17.96
N ASN A 43 -17.57 -9.67 16.92
CA ASN A 43 -18.38 -10.68 16.24
C ASN A 43 -17.46 -11.64 15.47
N THR A 44 -17.36 -12.89 15.94
CA THR A 44 -16.51 -13.93 15.32
C THR A 44 -17.13 -14.58 14.09
N ALA A 45 -18.43 -14.42 13.89
CA ALA A 45 -19.17 -15.02 12.76
C ALA A 45 -19.11 -14.15 11.49
N SER A 46 -18.86 -12.84 11.62
CA SER A 46 -18.74 -11.95 10.47
C SER A 46 -17.34 -11.96 9.89
N GLN A 47 -17.26 -11.83 8.58
CA GLN A 47 -15.98 -11.66 7.90
C GLN A 47 -15.35 -10.32 8.23
N LYS A 48 -14.03 -10.27 8.21
CA LYS A 48 -13.20 -9.13 8.61
C LYS A 48 -12.26 -8.69 7.52
N ARG A 49 -11.81 -7.45 7.65
CA ARG A 49 -10.68 -6.87 6.89
C ARG A 49 -9.72 -6.19 7.84
N ILE A 50 -8.46 -6.14 7.48
CA ILE A 50 -7.49 -5.25 8.11
C ILE A 50 -7.50 -3.91 7.39
N LEU A 51 -7.55 -2.87 8.19
CA LEU A 51 -7.35 -1.48 7.82
C LEU A 51 -6.00 -1.03 8.37
N ILE A 52 -5.13 -0.48 7.52
CA ILE A 52 -3.88 0.16 7.93
C ILE A 52 -3.97 1.64 7.57
N ILE A 53 -3.76 2.50 8.54
CA ILE A 53 -3.69 3.95 8.38
C ILE A 53 -2.26 4.37 8.69
N ARG A 54 -1.52 4.83 7.67
CA ARG A 54 -0.17 5.38 7.83
C ARG A 54 -0.24 6.90 7.89
N MET A 55 0.35 7.47 8.93
CA MET A 55 0.53 8.93 9.02
C MET A 55 1.78 9.34 8.26
N LEU A 56 1.64 10.33 7.39
CA LEU A 56 2.74 10.88 6.62
C LEU A 56 3.39 12.05 7.39
N SER A 57 4.72 12.08 7.40
CA SER A 57 5.47 13.22 7.90
C SER A 57 5.35 14.36 6.90
N THR A 58 4.35 15.21 7.05
CA THR A 58 4.19 16.37 6.19
C THR A 58 4.82 17.60 6.82
N HIS A 59 5.33 18.52 5.99
CA HIS A 59 5.76 19.86 6.42
C HIS A 59 4.57 20.80 6.74
N SER A 60 3.36 20.24 6.81
CA SER A 60 2.15 20.98 7.10
C SER A 60 1.99 21.23 8.61
N SER A 61 1.24 22.26 8.96
CA SER A 61 0.91 22.64 10.35
C SER A 61 0.06 21.62 11.13
N VAL A 62 -0.30 20.51 10.53
CA VAL A 62 -1.02 19.42 11.19
C VAL A 62 -0.01 18.60 11.98
N THR A 63 -0.06 18.69 13.29
CA THR A 63 0.80 17.91 14.17
C THR A 63 0.39 16.43 14.16
N ILE A 64 1.34 15.53 14.39
CA ILE A 64 1.08 14.09 14.54
C ILE A 64 -0.03 13.85 15.57
N SER A 65 -0.01 14.56 16.70
CA SER A 65 -1.03 14.47 17.74
C SER A 65 -2.44 14.81 17.25
N SER A 66 -2.59 15.79 16.37
CA SER A 66 -3.90 16.13 15.79
C SER A 66 -4.39 15.06 14.79
N MET A 67 -3.48 14.42 14.06
CA MET A 67 -3.83 13.28 13.19
C MET A 67 -4.26 12.05 14.01
N GLU A 68 -3.52 11.74 15.07
CA GLU A 68 -3.86 10.66 16.00
C GLU A 68 -5.24 10.85 16.61
N GLU A 69 -5.53 12.05 17.11
CA GLU A 69 -6.84 12.38 17.68
C GLU A 69 -7.97 12.13 16.68
N LYS A 70 -7.81 12.58 15.44
CA LYS A 70 -8.81 12.37 14.39
C LYS A 70 -8.96 10.88 14.00
N ILE A 71 -7.85 10.13 13.95
CA ILE A 71 -7.90 8.68 13.68
C ILE A 71 -8.64 7.97 14.81
N LEU A 72 -8.29 8.25 16.07
CA LEU A 72 -8.94 7.63 17.23
C LEU A 72 -10.42 8.01 17.31
N GLN A 73 -10.77 9.25 17.01
CA GLN A 73 -12.16 9.69 16.93
C GLN A 73 -12.93 8.91 15.86
N MET A 74 -12.37 8.76 14.64
CA MET A 74 -13.00 7.98 13.58
C MET A 74 -13.21 6.52 13.99
N LEU A 75 -12.21 5.89 14.62
CA LEU A 75 -12.33 4.51 15.11
C LEU A 75 -13.46 4.39 16.16
N ALA A 76 -13.57 5.38 17.05
CA ALA A 76 -14.62 5.42 18.07
C ALA A 76 -16.02 5.66 17.49
N ASP A 77 -16.17 6.63 16.58
CA ASP A 77 -17.44 6.99 15.94
C ASP A 77 -18.05 5.81 15.17
N HIS A 78 -17.18 4.96 14.61
CA HIS A 78 -17.60 3.77 13.87
C HIS A 78 -17.58 2.48 14.71
N SER A 79 -17.40 2.58 16.03
CA SER A 79 -17.37 1.44 16.95
C SER A 79 -16.31 0.38 16.58
N ILE A 80 -15.20 0.80 15.96
CA ILE A 80 -14.06 -0.06 15.66
C ILE A 80 -13.28 -0.27 16.96
N ARG A 81 -13.40 -1.46 17.55
CA ARG A 81 -12.91 -1.73 18.90
C ARG A 81 -11.56 -2.42 18.96
N LEU A 82 -11.23 -3.15 17.91
CA LEU A 82 -9.97 -3.89 17.82
C LEU A 82 -8.99 -3.15 16.91
N TYR A 83 -8.11 -2.39 17.54
CA TYR A 83 -7.06 -1.63 16.87
C TYR A 83 -5.82 -1.50 17.74
N MET A 84 -4.69 -1.23 17.12
CA MET A 84 -3.43 -0.91 17.82
C MET A 84 -2.60 0.09 17.02
N PHE A 85 -1.73 0.80 17.73
CA PHE A 85 -0.67 1.59 17.11
C PHE A 85 0.54 0.70 16.83
N GLN A 86 1.09 0.79 15.64
CA GLN A 86 2.34 0.16 15.23
C GLN A 86 3.38 1.24 14.93
N TYR A 87 4.47 1.20 15.69
CA TYR A 87 5.59 2.12 15.47
C TYR A 87 6.13 1.98 14.02
N PRO A 88 6.55 3.05 13.34
CA PRO A 88 6.64 4.42 13.87
C PRO A 88 5.37 5.28 13.72
N GLN A 89 4.47 4.99 12.79
CA GLN A 89 3.42 5.93 12.38
C GLN A 89 2.16 5.26 11.82
N GLU A 90 1.83 4.05 12.24
CA GLU A 90 0.69 3.33 11.67
C GLU A 90 -0.33 2.93 12.73
N TYR A 91 -1.61 2.99 12.35
CA TYR A 91 -2.71 2.37 13.08
C TYR A 91 -3.21 1.16 12.31
N LEU A 92 -3.32 0.05 13.02
CA LEU A 92 -3.94 -1.18 12.54
C LEU A 92 -5.31 -1.32 13.16
N ALA A 93 -6.32 -1.64 12.37
CA ALA A 93 -7.65 -1.92 12.88
C ALA A 93 -8.28 -3.13 12.18
N VAL A 94 -9.09 -3.88 12.91
CA VAL A 94 -9.96 -4.93 12.35
C VAL A 94 -11.35 -4.32 12.16
N ILE A 95 -11.81 -4.32 10.93
CA ILE A 95 -13.15 -3.86 10.55
C ILE A 95 -13.99 -5.03 10.03
N ASP A 96 -15.30 -4.95 10.20
CA ASP A 96 -16.22 -5.89 9.57
C ASP A 96 -16.24 -5.71 8.05
N ALA A 97 -16.38 -6.80 7.30
CA ALA A 97 -16.46 -6.73 5.83
C ALA A 97 -17.67 -5.90 5.34
N SER A 98 -18.72 -5.81 6.16
CA SER A 98 -19.90 -4.99 5.90
C SER A 98 -19.70 -3.50 6.20
N PHE A 99 -18.55 -3.11 6.72
CA PHE A 99 -18.25 -1.71 6.99
C PHE A 99 -18.29 -0.89 5.69
N PRO A 100 -19.06 0.24 5.65
CA PRO A 100 -19.20 1.04 4.44
C PRO A 100 -17.90 1.80 4.14
N LEU A 101 -17.16 1.33 3.13
CA LEU A 101 -15.83 1.86 2.78
C LEU A 101 -15.88 3.33 2.32
N GLU A 102 -17.04 3.81 1.86
CA GLU A 102 -17.27 5.23 1.52
C GLU A 102 -17.01 6.16 2.71
N GLN A 103 -17.26 5.70 3.93
CA GLN A 103 -16.97 6.47 5.15
C GLN A 103 -15.45 6.62 5.35
N LEU A 104 -14.66 5.61 5.02
CA LEU A 104 -13.20 5.72 5.04
C LEU A 104 -12.69 6.65 3.94
N GLN A 105 -13.32 6.64 2.76
CA GLN A 105 -12.98 7.58 1.69
C GLN A 105 -13.31 9.02 2.08
N THR A 106 -14.41 9.24 2.78
CA THR A 106 -14.78 10.57 3.31
C THR A 106 -13.77 11.01 4.36
N PHE A 107 -13.40 10.13 5.28
CA PHE A 107 -12.39 10.41 6.30
C PHE A 107 -11.02 10.73 5.68
N TYR A 108 -10.57 9.90 4.74
CA TYR A 108 -9.31 10.12 4.04
C TYR A 108 -9.25 11.49 3.35
N ARG A 109 -10.36 11.92 2.70
CA ARG A 109 -10.41 13.24 2.02
C ARG A 109 -10.22 14.41 2.97
N THR A 110 -10.58 14.27 4.25
CA THR A 110 -10.34 15.31 5.27
C THR A 110 -8.87 15.42 5.69
N LEU A 111 -8.06 14.39 5.41
CA LEU A 111 -6.65 14.27 5.81
C LEU A 111 -5.75 13.84 4.64
N SER A 112 -6.17 14.04 3.39
CA SER A 112 -5.58 13.45 2.17
C SER A 112 -4.06 13.60 2.08
N ASP A 113 -3.52 14.77 2.45
CA ASP A 113 -2.08 15.05 2.38
C ASP A 113 -1.29 14.53 3.58
N SER A 114 -1.97 13.94 4.55
CA SER A 114 -1.38 13.59 5.85
C SER A 114 -1.45 12.11 6.19
N ILE A 115 -2.27 11.33 5.48
CA ILE A 115 -2.43 9.90 5.73
C ILE A 115 -2.51 9.10 4.44
N GLN A 116 -2.14 7.82 4.53
CA GLN A 116 -2.41 6.80 3.54
C GLN A 116 -3.22 5.66 4.16
N ILE A 117 -4.14 5.08 3.40
CA ILE A 117 -5.03 4.00 3.85
C ILE A 117 -4.87 2.79 2.94
N GLY A 118 -4.49 1.65 3.52
CA GLY A 118 -4.49 0.36 2.85
C GLY A 118 -5.51 -0.58 3.49
N ILE A 119 -6.33 -1.24 2.66
CA ILE A 119 -7.39 -2.16 3.10
C ILE A 119 -7.15 -3.53 2.49
N GLY A 120 -7.08 -4.54 3.36
CA GLY A 120 -6.87 -5.92 2.98
C GLY A 120 -8.15 -6.61 2.46
N ARG A 121 -7.94 -7.80 1.90
CA ARG A 121 -9.04 -8.65 1.47
C ARG A 121 -9.92 -9.12 2.62
N THR A 122 -11.12 -9.51 2.31
CA THR A 122 -12.07 -10.11 3.26
C THR A 122 -11.62 -11.52 3.67
N THR A 123 -11.67 -11.80 4.98
CA THR A 123 -11.31 -13.11 5.55
C THR A 123 -12.15 -13.42 6.80
N ASP A 124 -12.08 -14.66 7.27
CA ASP A 124 -12.54 -15.01 8.61
C ASP A 124 -11.61 -14.38 9.67
N LEU A 125 -12.12 -14.11 10.86
CA LEU A 125 -11.37 -13.47 11.93
C LEU A 125 -10.03 -14.16 12.24
N PHE A 126 -10.04 -15.50 12.36
CA PHE A 126 -8.82 -16.27 12.68
C PHE A 126 -7.85 -16.43 11.49
N LYS A 127 -8.21 -15.91 10.32
CA LYS A 127 -7.34 -15.82 9.13
C LYS A 127 -6.98 -14.36 8.78
N VAL A 128 -7.23 -13.46 9.68
CA VAL A 128 -7.05 -12.01 9.43
C VAL A 128 -5.59 -11.62 9.18
N SER A 129 -4.62 -12.48 9.55
CA SER A 129 -3.22 -12.35 9.15
C SER A 129 -3.04 -12.23 7.63
N SER A 130 -3.81 -13.00 6.85
CA SER A 130 -3.78 -12.90 5.38
C SER A 130 -4.40 -11.60 4.86
N SER A 131 -5.36 -11.02 5.59
CA SER A 131 -5.87 -9.68 5.29
C SER A 131 -4.84 -8.61 5.59
N TYR A 132 -4.03 -8.78 6.64
CA TYR A 132 -2.94 -7.87 6.94
C TYR A 132 -1.88 -7.86 5.83
N ASP A 133 -1.44 -9.03 5.36
CA ASP A 133 -0.49 -9.13 4.25
C ASP A 133 -0.99 -8.39 3.00
N THR A 134 -2.27 -8.56 2.67
CA THR A 134 -2.87 -7.89 1.52
C THR A 134 -3.14 -6.40 1.75
N ALA A 135 -3.46 -5.97 2.99
CA ALA A 135 -3.54 -4.56 3.34
C ALA A 135 -2.18 -3.86 3.22
N ARG A 136 -1.10 -4.58 3.55
CA ARG A 136 0.27 -4.09 3.38
C ARG A 136 0.62 -3.90 1.91
N ILE A 137 0.23 -4.82 1.02
CA ILE A 137 0.39 -4.66 -0.43
C ILE A 137 -0.40 -3.43 -0.92
N ALA A 138 -1.66 -3.29 -0.48
CA ALA A 138 -2.48 -2.15 -0.84
C ALA A 138 -1.84 -0.82 -0.39
N LEU A 139 -1.37 -0.74 0.85
CA LEU A 139 -0.71 0.44 1.38
C LEU A 139 0.57 0.79 0.60
N ASN A 140 1.37 -0.21 0.25
CA ASN A 140 2.62 -0.01 -0.48
C ASN A 140 2.40 0.33 -1.96
N SER A 141 1.22 0.06 -2.52
CA SER A 141 0.87 0.48 -3.89
C SER A 141 0.64 2.00 -4.02
N LEU A 142 0.49 2.70 -2.89
CA LEU A 142 0.21 4.14 -2.82
C LEU A 142 1.50 4.96 -2.98
N SER A 143 2.03 4.99 -4.18
CA SER A 143 3.27 5.72 -4.50
C SER A 143 3.04 7.05 -5.21
N GLU A 144 1.82 7.31 -5.67
CA GLU A 144 1.45 8.56 -6.34
C GLU A 144 0.96 9.60 -5.32
N PRO A 145 1.33 10.89 -5.49
CA PRO A 145 0.98 11.94 -4.52
C PRO A 145 -0.52 12.14 -4.29
N ASP A 146 -1.33 11.83 -5.30
CA ASP A 146 -2.78 12.08 -5.29
C ASP A 146 -3.62 10.87 -4.90
N CYS A 147 -3.00 9.69 -4.69
CA CYS A 147 -3.71 8.47 -4.32
C CYS A 147 -3.27 8.01 -2.93
N ASN A 148 -4.07 8.31 -1.93
CA ASN A 148 -3.78 7.98 -0.53
C ASN A 148 -4.72 6.90 0.05
N TYR A 149 -5.42 6.16 -0.82
CA TYR A 149 -6.35 5.10 -0.45
C TYR A 149 -6.27 3.95 -1.45
N ALA A 150 -6.07 2.73 -0.97
CA ALA A 150 -6.07 1.53 -1.81
C ALA A 150 -6.84 0.38 -1.15
N LEU A 151 -7.68 -0.28 -1.95
CA LEU A 151 -8.37 -1.51 -1.60
C LEU A 151 -7.72 -2.68 -2.35
N PHE A 152 -7.25 -3.69 -1.63
CA PHE A 152 -6.56 -4.84 -2.24
C PHE A 152 -7.37 -5.50 -3.34
N ASP A 153 -8.70 -5.60 -3.18
CA ASP A 153 -9.58 -6.25 -4.17
C ASP A 153 -9.61 -5.50 -5.54
N GLU A 154 -9.14 -4.27 -5.60
CA GLU A 154 -9.05 -3.45 -6.82
C GLU A 154 -7.65 -3.51 -7.47
N LEU A 155 -6.68 -4.14 -6.80
CA LEU A 155 -5.31 -4.26 -7.28
C LEU A 155 -5.14 -5.45 -8.22
N THR A 156 -4.21 -5.32 -9.17
CA THR A 156 -3.83 -6.39 -10.10
C THR A 156 -2.32 -6.56 -10.18
N LEU A 157 -1.64 -5.64 -10.85
CA LEU A 157 -0.19 -5.66 -11.03
C LEU A 157 0.55 -5.50 -9.69
N GLU A 158 0.03 -4.69 -8.81
CA GLU A 158 0.57 -4.39 -7.49
C GLU A 158 0.74 -5.65 -6.63
N ILE A 159 -0.12 -6.66 -6.84
CA ILE A 159 0.00 -7.97 -6.17
C ILE A 159 1.33 -8.66 -6.53
N LEU A 160 1.72 -8.61 -7.80
CA LEU A 160 3.00 -9.16 -8.25
C LEU A 160 4.17 -8.33 -7.74
N LEU A 161 4.09 -7.01 -7.90
CA LEU A 161 5.16 -6.11 -7.48
C LEU A 161 5.42 -6.18 -5.98
N GLY A 162 4.35 -6.23 -5.18
CA GLY A 162 4.44 -6.38 -3.72
C GLY A 162 4.93 -7.74 -3.23
N SER A 163 4.99 -8.76 -4.10
CA SER A 163 5.52 -10.09 -3.77
C SER A 163 7.02 -10.25 -4.08
N ILE A 164 7.62 -9.30 -4.81
CA ILE A 164 9.03 -9.34 -5.19
C ILE A 164 9.89 -8.95 -3.98
N ASN A 165 10.87 -9.79 -3.66
CA ASN A 165 11.80 -9.46 -2.58
C ASN A 165 12.78 -8.34 -2.99
N GLU A 166 13.31 -7.63 -2.01
CA GLU A 166 14.14 -6.44 -2.19
C GLU A 166 15.41 -6.72 -3.03
N THR A 167 16.03 -7.88 -2.87
CA THR A 167 17.21 -8.27 -3.65
C THR A 167 16.88 -8.43 -5.13
N ALA A 168 15.79 -9.15 -5.45
CA ALA A 168 15.35 -9.34 -6.84
C ALA A 168 14.90 -8.02 -7.47
N ALA A 169 14.21 -7.16 -6.71
CA ALA A 169 13.82 -5.83 -7.14
C ALA A 169 15.06 -4.98 -7.50
N SER A 170 16.04 -4.93 -6.60
CA SER A 170 17.29 -4.17 -6.81
C SER A 170 18.04 -4.65 -8.05
N GLU A 171 18.23 -5.97 -8.21
CA GLU A 171 18.89 -6.52 -9.40
C GLU A 171 18.14 -6.21 -10.69
N PHE A 172 16.81 -6.29 -10.67
CA PHE A 172 15.97 -5.99 -11.83
C PHE A 172 16.11 -4.52 -12.23
N LEU A 173 16.04 -3.60 -11.26
CA LEU A 173 16.20 -2.17 -11.49
C LEU A 173 17.59 -1.83 -12.03
N GLN A 174 18.66 -2.46 -11.49
CA GLN A 174 20.02 -2.26 -11.98
C GLN A 174 20.20 -2.67 -13.44
N LYS A 175 19.54 -3.75 -13.87
CA LYS A 175 19.62 -4.27 -15.24
C LYS A 175 18.72 -3.53 -16.26
N THR A 176 17.85 -2.66 -15.78
CA THR A 176 16.82 -2.02 -16.62
C THR A 176 16.95 -0.50 -16.68
N ILE A 177 16.61 0.20 -15.61
CA ILE A 177 16.46 1.67 -15.59
C ILE A 177 17.52 2.40 -14.77
N ALA A 178 18.47 1.73 -14.15
CA ALA A 178 19.45 2.35 -13.26
C ALA A 178 20.28 3.47 -13.93
N LEU A 179 20.59 3.29 -15.21
CA LEU A 179 21.40 4.25 -15.98
C LEU A 179 20.59 5.42 -16.54
N LEU A 180 19.25 5.37 -16.45
CA LEU A 180 18.38 6.44 -16.91
C LEU A 180 18.29 7.55 -15.88
N ASP A 181 18.41 8.79 -16.35
CA ASP A 181 18.16 9.97 -15.50
C ASP A 181 16.65 10.16 -15.24
N GLU A 182 16.32 11.08 -14.34
CA GLU A 182 14.93 11.35 -13.95
C GLU A 182 14.08 11.86 -15.12
N THR A 183 14.69 12.63 -16.03
CA THR A 183 14.02 13.13 -17.23
C THR A 183 13.64 11.99 -18.18
N ASP A 184 14.56 11.04 -18.39
CA ASP A 184 14.30 9.86 -19.24
C ASP A 184 13.19 8.98 -18.65
N ARG A 185 13.20 8.79 -17.33
CA ARG A 185 12.16 8.03 -16.63
C ARG A 185 10.79 8.71 -16.72
N SER A 186 10.73 10.04 -16.55
CA SER A 186 9.49 10.81 -16.70
C SER A 186 8.94 10.73 -18.12
N VAL A 187 9.82 10.75 -19.14
CA VAL A 187 9.41 10.55 -20.54
C VAL A 187 8.84 9.16 -20.77
N LEU A 188 9.46 8.11 -20.17
CA LEU A 188 8.96 6.74 -20.27
C LEU A 188 7.61 6.57 -19.55
N SER A 189 7.46 7.10 -18.33
CA SER A 189 6.18 7.07 -17.62
C SER A 189 5.07 7.67 -18.47
N CYS A 190 5.25 8.90 -18.94
CA CYS A 190 4.29 9.57 -19.79
C CYS A 190 4.00 8.79 -21.07
N TYR A 191 5.02 8.15 -21.67
CA TYR A 191 4.86 7.35 -22.88
C TYR A 191 3.99 6.11 -22.66
N PHE A 192 4.16 5.42 -21.53
CA PHE A 192 3.34 4.26 -21.18
C PHE A 192 1.94 4.64 -20.71
N GLU A 193 1.77 5.72 -19.94
CA GLU A 193 0.47 6.27 -19.54
C GLU A 193 -0.40 6.63 -20.76
N HIS A 194 0.23 7.05 -21.85
CA HIS A 194 -0.44 7.35 -23.12
C HIS A 194 -0.41 6.17 -24.12
N GLU A 195 -0.30 4.92 -23.60
CA GLU A 195 -0.38 3.68 -24.38
C GLU A 195 0.61 3.63 -25.56
N GLN A 196 1.83 4.09 -25.34
CA GLN A 196 2.90 4.17 -26.34
C GLN A 196 2.55 5.03 -27.57
N SER A 197 1.60 5.94 -27.43
CA SER A 197 1.20 6.87 -28.50
C SER A 197 2.14 8.07 -28.57
N LEU A 198 2.96 8.15 -29.64
CA LEU A 198 3.86 9.30 -29.86
C LEU A 198 3.09 10.63 -29.93
N SER A 199 1.88 10.63 -30.49
CA SER A 199 1.06 11.85 -30.60
C SER A 199 0.62 12.34 -29.24
N ARG A 200 -0.08 11.48 -28.47
CA ARG A 200 -0.60 11.83 -27.16
C ARG A 200 0.53 12.20 -26.16
N THR A 201 1.63 11.44 -26.18
CA THR A 201 2.78 11.72 -25.33
C THR A 201 3.47 13.03 -25.68
N SER A 202 3.64 13.33 -27.00
CA SER A 202 4.26 14.59 -27.40
C SER A 202 3.41 15.81 -27.03
N GLU A 203 2.09 15.70 -27.08
CA GLU A 203 1.16 16.73 -26.63
C GLU A 203 1.24 16.92 -25.10
N ALA A 204 1.20 15.83 -24.34
CA ALA A 204 1.27 15.87 -22.86
C ALA A 204 2.60 16.46 -22.35
N LEU A 205 3.71 16.17 -23.02
CA LEU A 205 5.03 16.69 -22.65
C LEU A 205 5.37 18.05 -23.30
N PHE A 206 4.46 18.62 -24.10
CA PHE A 206 4.71 19.85 -24.87
C PHE A 206 5.97 19.75 -25.75
N LEU A 207 6.20 18.58 -26.37
CA LEU A 207 7.33 18.28 -27.22
C LEU A 207 6.89 18.08 -28.69
N HIS A 208 7.80 18.38 -29.64
CA HIS A 208 7.62 17.93 -31.02
C HIS A 208 7.82 16.41 -31.11
N LYS A 209 7.07 15.71 -31.96
CA LYS A 209 7.18 14.25 -32.13
C LYS A 209 8.60 13.76 -32.42
N ASN A 210 9.36 14.48 -33.22
CA ASN A 210 10.75 14.12 -33.52
C ASN A 210 11.66 14.21 -32.26
N THR A 211 11.41 15.18 -31.40
CA THR A 211 12.12 15.31 -30.13
C THR A 211 11.83 14.14 -29.20
N LEU A 212 10.56 13.73 -29.12
CA LEU A 212 10.16 12.55 -28.37
C LEU A 212 10.81 11.28 -28.93
N GLN A 213 10.79 11.10 -30.26
CA GLN A 213 11.47 9.96 -30.90
C GLN A 213 12.95 9.92 -30.56
N TYR A 214 13.65 11.03 -30.64
CA TYR A 214 15.06 11.14 -30.27
C TYR A 214 15.29 10.75 -28.79
N LYS A 215 14.41 11.18 -27.87
CA LYS A 215 14.50 10.80 -26.45
C LYS A 215 14.32 9.28 -26.25
N LEU A 216 13.34 8.68 -26.92
CA LEU A 216 13.13 7.23 -26.87
C LEU A 216 14.30 6.43 -27.47
N ASP A 217 14.92 6.92 -28.56
CA ASP A 217 16.13 6.33 -29.13
C ASP A 217 17.34 6.46 -28.21
N ARG A 218 17.47 7.60 -27.52
CA ARG A 218 18.50 7.80 -26.49
C ARG A 218 18.33 6.80 -25.33
N ILE A 219 17.11 6.65 -24.83
CA ILE A 219 16.79 5.69 -23.76
C ILE A 219 17.19 4.28 -24.19
N HIS A 220 16.78 3.85 -25.41
CA HIS A 220 17.17 2.56 -25.94
C HIS A 220 18.69 2.38 -25.98
N LYS A 221 19.44 3.39 -26.38
CA LYS A 221 20.92 3.31 -26.42
C LYS A 221 21.55 3.19 -25.03
N ILE A 222 20.95 3.83 -24.02
CA ILE A 222 21.46 3.83 -22.64
C ILE A 222 21.20 2.49 -21.95
N CYS A 223 19.97 2.00 -21.98
CA CYS A 223 19.57 0.81 -21.22
C CYS A 223 19.51 -0.49 -22.06
N GLY A 224 19.67 -0.41 -23.39
CA GLY A 224 19.61 -1.56 -24.28
C GLY A 224 18.19 -2.10 -24.54
N LEU A 225 17.17 -1.53 -23.92
CA LEU A 225 15.76 -1.92 -24.06
C LEU A 225 15.03 -0.92 -24.94
N ASN A 226 14.31 -1.41 -25.97
CA ASN A 226 13.57 -0.56 -26.89
C ASN A 226 12.16 -0.27 -26.37
N PRO A 227 11.84 0.97 -25.95
CA PRO A 227 10.52 1.30 -25.40
C PRO A 227 9.35 1.05 -26.36
N ARG A 228 9.62 0.96 -27.68
CA ARG A 228 8.59 0.74 -28.70
C ARG A 228 8.31 -0.74 -28.97
N SER A 229 9.17 -1.66 -28.55
CA SER A 229 8.90 -3.09 -28.63
C SER A 229 8.03 -3.54 -27.47
N PHE A 230 7.06 -4.40 -27.71
CA PHE A 230 6.16 -4.86 -26.63
C PHE A 230 6.92 -5.49 -25.48
N ARG A 231 7.86 -6.41 -25.77
CA ARG A 231 8.62 -7.12 -24.73
C ARG A 231 9.44 -6.17 -23.85
N ASP A 232 10.23 -5.30 -24.47
CA ASP A 232 11.12 -4.39 -23.76
C ASP A 232 10.31 -3.28 -23.08
N GLY A 233 9.22 -2.85 -23.70
CA GLY A 233 8.26 -1.89 -23.13
C GLY A 233 7.64 -2.43 -21.84
N VAL A 234 7.23 -3.70 -21.81
CA VAL A 234 6.74 -4.34 -20.58
C VAL A 234 7.82 -4.36 -19.50
N ILE A 235 9.06 -4.72 -19.84
CA ILE A 235 10.18 -4.72 -18.88
C ILE A 235 10.41 -3.33 -18.29
N LEU A 236 10.46 -2.30 -19.14
CA LEU A 236 10.64 -0.91 -18.72
C LEU A 236 9.46 -0.40 -17.89
N TYR A 237 8.23 -0.73 -18.27
CA TYR A 237 7.03 -0.38 -17.51
C TYR A 237 7.04 -0.98 -16.10
N LEU A 238 7.34 -2.28 -16.00
CA LEU A 238 7.46 -2.97 -14.71
C LEU A 238 8.58 -2.36 -13.84
N ALA A 239 9.71 -1.98 -14.45
CA ALA A 239 10.81 -1.37 -13.73
C ALA A 239 10.44 0.01 -13.17
N LEU A 240 9.70 0.83 -13.92
CA LEU A 240 9.19 2.11 -13.44
C LEU A 240 8.21 1.91 -12.27
N ARG A 241 7.28 0.96 -12.40
CA ARG A 241 6.31 0.66 -11.33
C ARG A 241 6.98 0.09 -10.08
N LEU A 242 7.97 -0.80 -10.24
CA LEU A 242 8.69 -1.41 -9.12
C LEU A 242 9.53 -0.41 -8.32
N ARG A 243 10.04 0.65 -8.96
CA ARG A 243 10.78 1.71 -8.28
C ARG A 243 9.92 2.52 -7.31
N THR A 244 8.63 2.57 -7.56
CA THR A 244 7.66 3.29 -6.73
C THR A 244 7.12 2.44 -5.58
N PHE A 245 7.43 1.15 -5.56
CA PHE A 245 7.18 0.20 -4.49
C PHE A 245 8.41 0.11 -3.60
#